data_3feb287b87a0eb3216b5fc37b134c892
#
_entry.id   3feb287b87a0eb3216b5fc37b134c892
#
_cell.length_a   1.000
_cell.length_b   1.000
_cell.length_c   1.000
_cell.angle_alpha   90.00
_cell.angle_beta   90.00
_cell.angle_gamma   90.00
#
_symmetry.space_group_name_H-M   'P 1'
#
loop_
_entity.id
_entity.type
_entity.pdbx_description
1 polymer ?
#
loop_
_entity_poly.entity_id
_entity_poly.type
_entity_poly.pdbx_seq_one_letter_code
_entity_poly.pdbx_strand_id
1 'polypeptide(L)'
;MTNIRSFRELKVWKQAMDLAMEIFEITKRFPPEEKYSLTDQIRRSSRSVPANIAEAWRKRRYPAAFVSKLNDAEGESAETQTHLEIARRCGYIDPESALRLDASYEETMAMLVSMVSHSDQWAIRSPSKVDRKKDD
;
A
#
# COMPACT_ATOMS: atom_id res chain seq x y z
N MET A 1 -16.82 -6.20 -13.47
CA MET A 1 -15.50 -6.74 -13.77
C MET A 1 -14.65 -5.67 -14.38
N THR A 2 -13.45 -5.59 -13.91
CA THR A 2 -12.53 -4.55 -14.35
C THR A 2 -11.76 -4.99 -15.58
N ASN A 3 -11.44 -4.04 -16.45
CA ASN A 3 -10.56 -4.25 -17.59
C ASN A 3 -9.10 -3.99 -17.22
N ILE A 4 -8.78 -4.03 -15.93
CA ILE A 4 -7.45 -3.74 -15.41
C ILE A 4 -6.49 -4.85 -15.81
N ARG A 5 -5.39 -4.49 -16.46
CA ARG A 5 -4.38 -5.43 -16.96
C ARG A 5 -3.08 -5.39 -16.20
N SER A 6 -2.87 -4.33 -15.40
CA SER A 6 -1.63 -4.13 -14.67
C SER A 6 -1.94 -3.49 -13.33
N PHE A 7 -1.14 -3.81 -12.31
CA PHE A 7 -1.25 -3.14 -11.01
C PHE A 7 -1.11 -1.63 -11.14
N ARG A 8 -0.41 -1.15 -12.17
CA ARG A 8 -0.19 0.28 -12.41
C ARG A 8 -1.49 1.03 -12.68
N GLU A 9 -2.54 0.32 -13.09
CA GLU A 9 -3.85 0.91 -13.36
C GLU A 9 -4.73 0.97 -12.10
N LEU A 10 -4.33 0.28 -11.03
CA LEU A 10 -5.08 0.30 -9.77
C LEU A 10 -5.02 1.68 -9.13
N LYS A 11 -6.18 2.23 -8.80
CA LYS A 11 -6.26 3.53 -8.13
C LYS A 11 -5.46 3.54 -6.82
N VAL A 12 -5.57 2.46 -6.04
CA VAL A 12 -4.87 2.35 -4.76
C VAL A 12 -3.35 2.31 -4.93
N TRP A 13 -2.86 1.68 -5.99
CA TRP A 13 -1.42 1.66 -6.29
C TRP A 13 -0.92 3.06 -6.65
N LYS A 14 -1.66 3.76 -7.51
CA LYS A 14 -1.30 5.13 -7.92
C LYS A 14 -1.26 6.06 -6.72
N GLN A 15 -2.25 5.98 -5.85
CA GLN A 15 -2.31 6.80 -4.63
C GLN A 15 -1.15 6.46 -3.70
N ALA A 16 -0.85 5.19 -3.50
CA ALA A 16 0.26 4.77 -2.65
C ALA A 16 1.62 5.26 -3.20
N MET A 17 1.79 5.23 -4.52
CA MET A 17 2.99 5.76 -5.16
C MET A 17 3.11 7.27 -4.98
N ASP A 18 2.02 8.00 -5.20
CA ASP A 18 2.03 9.46 -5.04
C ASP A 18 2.38 9.83 -3.60
N LEU A 19 1.84 9.10 -2.62
CA LEU A 19 2.15 9.33 -1.21
C LEU A 19 3.61 9.04 -0.91
N ALA A 20 4.16 7.95 -1.45
CA ALA A 20 5.57 7.62 -1.26
C ALA A 20 6.48 8.72 -1.82
N MET A 21 6.12 9.28 -2.97
CA MET A 21 6.89 10.37 -3.56
C MET A 21 6.78 11.66 -2.76
N GLU A 22 5.60 11.96 -2.20
CA GLU A 22 5.43 13.10 -1.28
C GLU A 22 6.29 12.93 -0.03
N ILE A 23 6.28 11.73 0.55
CA ILE A 23 7.12 11.40 1.71
C ILE A 23 8.61 11.60 1.37
N PHE A 24 9.02 11.18 0.18
CA PHE A 24 10.39 11.38 -0.26
C PHE A 24 10.75 12.88 -0.28
N GLU A 25 9.87 13.71 -0.84
CA GLU A 25 10.14 15.15 -0.93
C GLU A 25 10.19 15.82 0.44
N ILE A 26 9.21 15.55 1.33
CA ILE A 26 9.19 16.20 2.64
C ILE A 26 10.35 15.75 3.53
N THR A 27 10.80 14.50 3.40
CA THR A 27 11.89 13.97 4.22
C THR A 27 13.25 14.53 3.83
N LYS A 28 13.37 15.17 2.68
CA LYS A 28 14.60 15.91 2.32
C LYS A 28 14.90 17.02 3.32
N ARG A 29 13.88 17.53 4.02
CA ARG A 29 13.99 18.61 5.02
C ARG A 29 14.19 18.09 6.43
N PHE A 30 14.15 16.78 6.64
CA PHE A 30 14.37 16.19 7.96
C PHE A 30 15.83 16.42 8.35
N PRO A 31 16.14 16.58 9.65
CA PRO A 31 17.50 16.84 10.07
C PRO A 31 18.42 15.67 9.74
N PRO A 32 19.70 15.94 9.41
CA PRO A 32 20.66 14.88 9.05
C PRO A 32 20.79 13.78 10.10
N GLU A 33 20.57 14.09 11.37
CA GLU A 33 20.61 13.11 12.45
C GLU A 33 19.58 12.02 12.32
N GLU A 34 18.50 12.24 11.54
CA GLU A 34 17.45 11.25 11.32
C GLU A 34 17.69 10.39 10.07
N LYS A 35 18.78 10.61 9.36
CA LYS A 35 19.05 9.95 8.08
C LYS A 35 18.95 8.43 8.15
N TYR A 36 19.48 7.84 9.22
CA TYR A 36 19.48 6.39 9.41
C TYR A 36 18.44 5.91 10.42
N SER A 37 17.54 6.78 10.83
CA SER A 37 16.47 6.45 11.75
C SER A 37 15.11 6.80 11.15
N LEU A 38 14.49 7.91 11.55
CA LEU A 38 13.14 8.25 11.10
C LEU A 38 13.05 8.43 9.57
N THR A 39 14.01 9.12 8.97
CA THR A 39 14.00 9.32 7.51
C THR A 39 14.03 8.00 6.76
N ASP A 40 14.92 7.09 7.16
CA ASP A 40 15.03 5.77 6.56
C ASP A 40 13.76 4.96 6.76
N GLN A 41 13.23 4.93 7.97
CA GLN A 41 12.06 4.14 8.34
C GLN A 41 10.79 4.59 7.59
N ILE A 42 10.54 5.88 7.51
CA ILE A 42 9.36 6.39 6.84
C ILE A 42 9.43 6.20 5.32
N ARG A 43 10.62 6.33 4.75
CA ARG A 43 10.83 6.05 3.33
C ARG A 43 10.60 4.58 3.02
N ARG A 44 11.11 3.68 3.87
CA ARG A 44 10.93 2.24 3.71
C ARG A 44 9.45 1.86 3.80
N SER A 45 8.75 2.29 4.84
CA SER A 45 7.35 1.91 5.04
C SER A 45 6.47 2.46 3.93
N SER A 46 6.66 3.72 3.54
CA SER A 46 5.86 4.33 2.47
C SER A 46 6.06 3.63 1.11
N ARG A 47 7.30 3.24 0.80
CA ARG A 47 7.61 2.51 -0.43
C ARG A 47 7.10 1.08 -0.42
N SER A 48 7.00 0.47 0.76
CA SER A 48 6.50 -0.89 0.91
C SER A 48 5.01 -1.01 0.59
N VAL A 49 4.24 0.08 0.71
CA VAL A 49 2.81 0.05 0.41
C VAL A 49 2.57 -0.29 -1.08
N PRO A 50 3.06 0.50 -2.04
CA PRO A 50 2.84 0.15 -3.44
C PRO A 50 3.53 -1.15 -3.84
N ALA A 51 4.67 -1.49 -3.24
CA ALA A 51 5.37 -2.73 -3.53
C ALA A 51 4.51 -3.94 -3.15
N ASN A 52 3.88 -3.94 -1.98
CA ASN A 52 3.01 -5.02 -1.56
C ASN A 52 1.73 -5.10 -2.40
N ILE A 53 1.20 -3.97 -2.83
CA ILE A 53 0.03 -3.94 -3.73
C ILE A 53 0.38 -4.60 -5.05
N ALA A 54 1.54 -4.29 -5.62
CA ALA A 54 2.00 -4.89 -6.87
C ALA A 54 2.20 -6.40 -6.71
N GLU A 55 2.78 -6.85 -5.59
CA GLU A 55 2.96 -8.27 -5.31
C GLU A 55 1.62 -8.97 -5.15
N ALA A 56 0.66 -8.33 -4.47
CA ALA A 56 -0.69 -8.88 -4.34
C ALA A 56 -1.32 -9.12 -5.70
N TRP A 57 -1.21 -8.13 -6.59
CA TRP A 57 -1.74 -8.25 -7.95
C TRP A 57 -1.19 -9.49 -8.67
N ARG A 58 0.11 -9.74 -8.55
CA ARG A 58 0.76 -10.88 -9.18
C ARG A 58 0.40 -12.22 -8.52
N LYS A 59 -0.15 -12.20 -7.31
CA LYS A 59 -0.51 -13.40 -6.54
C LYS A 59 -2.01 -13.69 -6.53
N ARG A 60 -2.77 -13.10 -7.45
CA ARG A 60 -4.23 -13.25 -7.49
C ARG A 60 -4.71 -14.69 -7.75
N ARG A 61 -3.82 -15.56 -8.25
CA ARG A 61 -4.12 -16.99 -8.40
C ARG A 61 -4.20 -17.71 -7.05
N TYR A 62 -3.62 -17.12 -6.02
CA TYR A 62 -3.52 -17.70 -4.70
C TYR A 62 -4.24 -16.78 -3.72
N PRO A 63 -5.56 -17.01 -3.47
CA PRO A 63 -6.36 -16.08 -2.67
C PRO A 63 -5.77 -15.71 -1.33
N ALA A 64 -5.23 -16.68 -0.60
CA ALA A 64 -4.61 -16.41 0.70
C ALA A 64 -3.37 -15.51 0.58
N ALA A 65 -2.55 -15.73 -0.45
CA ALA A 65 -1.35 -14.93 -0.69
C ALA A 65 -1.73 -13.51 -1.12
N PHE A 66 -2.76 -13.37 -1.96
CA PHE A 66 -3.30 -12.08 -2.39
C PHE A 66 -3.75 -11.26 -1.17
N VAL A 67 -4.58 -11.85 -0.31
CA VAL A 67 -5.08 -11.20 0.90
C VAL A 67 -3.93 -10.85 1.84
N SER A 68 -2.99 -11.78 2.03
CA SER A 68 -1.84 -11.56 2.90
C SER A 68 -1.00 -10.35 2.47
N LYS A 69 -0.76 -10.19 1.17
CA LYS A 69 0.01 -9.06 0.65
C LYS A 69 -0.74 -7.74 0.79
N LEU A 70 -2.05 -7.74 0.61
CA LEU A 70 -2.86 -6.54 0.85
C LEU A 70 -2.86 -6.17 2.33
N ASN A 71 -2.90 -7.16 3.21
CA ASN A 71 -2.78 -6.92 4.66
C ASN A 71 -1.41 -6.34 5.01
N ASP A 72 -0.34 -6.80 4.36
CA ASP A 72 1.00 -6.23 4.54
C ASP A 72 1.02 -4.76 4.13
N ALA A 73 0.39 -4.43 2.99
CA ALA A 73 0.29 -3.04 2.53
C ALA A 73 -0.47 -2.18 3.54
N GLU A 74 -1.53 -2.70 4.13
CA GLU A 74 -2.30 -2.02 5.16
C GLU A 74 -1.43 -1.75 6.39
N GLY A 75 -0.69 -2.77 6.85
CA GLY A 75 0.23 -2.64 7.97
C GLY A 75 1.32 -1.60 7.73
N GLU A 76 1.90 -1.58 6.54
CA GLU A 76 2.92 -0.60 6.18
C GLU A 76 2.34 0.83 6.11
N SER A 77 1.08 0.96 5.70
CA SER A 77 0.37 2.25 5.72
C SER A 77 0.24 2.76 7.15
N ALA A 78 -0.16 1.89 8.08
CA ALA A 78 -0.27 2.26 9.50
C ALA A 78 1.09 2.60 10.10
N GLU A 79 2.14 1.89 9.70
CA GLU A 79 3.50 2.20 10.13
C GLU A 79 3.92 3.59 9.63
N THR A 80 3.59 3.92 8.39
CA THR A 80 3.88 5.25 7.83
C THR A 80 3.13 6.34 8.59
N GLN A 81 1.87 6.12 8.95
CA GLN A 81 1.10 7.05 9.79
C GLN A 81 1.79 7.28 11.14
N THR A 82 2.33 6.22 11.73
CA THR A 82 3.04 6.30 13.00
C THR A 82 4.29 7.19 12.85
N HIS A 83 5.06 6.98 11.79
CA HIS A 83 6.25 7.80 11.53
C HIS A 83 5.89 9.26 11.24
N LEU A 84 4.76 9.50 10.56
CA LEU A 84 4.26 10.86 10.33
C LEU A 84 3.93 11.56 11.65
N GLU A 85 3.34 10.84 12.58
CA GLU A 85 3.01 11.38 13.91
C GLU A 85 4.29 11.71 14.69
N ILE A 86 5.29 10.84 14.60
CA ILE A 86 6.60 11.09 15.22
C ILE A 86 7.23 12.37 14.63
N ALA A 87 7.21 12.47 13.30
CA ALA A 87 7.77 13.63 12.59
C ALA A 87 7.05 14.93 13.02
N ARG A 88 5.73 14.87 13.14
CA ARG A 88 4.94 16.02 13.57
C ARG A 88 5.33 16.45 14.98
N ARG A 89 5.40 15.49 15.90
CA ARG A 89 5.76 15.78 17.30
C ARG A 89 7.18 16.32 17.47
N CYS A 90 8.08 15.88 16.57
CA CYS A 90 9.46 16.39 16.54
C CYS A 90 9.55 17.76 15.88
N GLY A 91 8.46 18.25 15.27
CA GLY A 91 8.48 19.53 14.56
C GLY A 91 9.11 19.49 13.19
N TYR A 92 9.29 18.30 12.61
CA TYR A 92 9.90 18.13 11.29
C TYR A 92 8.92 18.37 10.15
N ILE A 93 7.63 18.27 10.42
CA ILE A 93 6.56 18.49 9.45
C ILE A 93 5.47 19.31 10.11
N ASP A 94 4.85 20.22 9.35
CA ASP A 94 3.78 21.05 9.88
C ASP A 94 2.51 20.21 10.15
N PRO A 95 1.71 20.59 11.14
CA PRO A 95 0.51 19.83 11.52
C PRO A 95 -0.49 19.65 10.37
N GLU A 96 -0.66 20.65 9.52
CA GLU A 96 -1.59 20.59 8.40
C GLU A 96 -1.20 19.52 7.37
N SER A 97 0.08 19.52 6.99
CA SER A 97 0.61 18.52 6.06
C SER A 97 0.53 17.11 6.65
N ALA A 98 0.86 16.98 7.95
CA ALA A 98 0.78 15.70 8.64
C ALA A 98 -0.64 15.15 8.64
N LEU A 99 -1.62 16.02 8.93
CA LEU A 99 -3.04 15.64 8.96
C LEU A 99 -3.52 15.21 7.56
N ARG A 100 -3.13 15.95 6.53
CA ARG A 100 -3.52 15.64 5.15
C ARG A 100 -2.95 14.30 4.70
N LEU A 101 -1.69 14.05 4.98
CA LEU A 101 -1.05 12.78 4.63
C LEU A 101 -1.65 11.61 5.39
N ASP A 102 -1.92 11.80 6.68
CA ASP A 102 -2.57 10.78 7.51
C ASP A 102 -3.94 10.40 6.94
N ALA A 103 -4.74 11.40 6.57
CA ALA A 103 -6.05 11.17 5.97
C ALA A 103 -5.94 10.41 4.63
N SER A 104 -4.92 10.71 3.83
CA SER A 104 -4.69 10.01 2.56
C SER A 104 -4.31 8.55 2.80
N TYR A 105 -3.54 8.24 3.84
CA TYR A 105 -3.25 6.85 4.19
C TYR A 105 -4.48 6.13 4.73
N GLU A 106 -5.37 6.82 5.48
CA GLU A 106 -6.64 6.22 5.89
C GLU A 106 -7.48 5.83 4.67
N GLU A 107 -7.52 6.68 3.67
CA GLU A 107 -8.22 6.41 2.42
C GLU A 107 -7.60 5.23 1.68
N THR A 108 -6.27 5.16 1.63
CA THR A 108 -5.54 4.03 1.04
C THR A 108 -5.91 2.73 1.75
N MET A 109 -5.91 2.73 3.07
CA MET A 109 -6.26 1.55 3.86
C MET A 109 -7.70 1.12 3.63
N ALA A 110 -8.62 2.08 3.51
CA ALA A 110 -10.03 1.77 3.20
C ALA A 110 -10.16 1.05 1.85
N MET A 111 -9.40 1.49 0.85
CA MET A 111 -9.37 0.81 -0.45
C MET A 111 -8.80 -0.60 -0.36
N LEU A 112 -7.74 -0.79 0.44
CA LEU A 112 -7.14 -2.11 0.64
C LEU A 112 -8.11 -3.07 1.35
N VAL A 113 -8.79 -2.58 2.39
CA VAL A 113 -9.80 -3.36 3.11
C VAL A 113 -10.93 -3.77 2.16
N SER A 114 -11.36 -2.86 1.29
CA SER A 114 -12.39 -3.17 0.29
C SER A 114 -11.92 -4.28 -0.67
N MET A 115 -10.67 -4.23 -1.12
CA MET A 115 -10.11 -5.27 -1.99
C MET A 115 -10.08 -6.63 -1.28
N VAL A 116 -9.70 -6.64 0.00
CA VAL A 116 -9.70 -7.89 0.81
C VAL A 116 -11.11 -8.43 0.94
N SER A 117 -12.09 -7.57 1.23
CA SER A 117 -13.49 -7.96 1.39
C SER A 117 -14.09 -8.52 0.10
N HIS A 118 -13.57 -8.10 -1.05
CA HIS A 118 -14.04 -8.54 -2.37
C HIS A 118 -12.96 -9.35 -3.09
N SER A 119 -12.14 -10.07 -2.33
CA SER A 119 -11.01 -10.82 -2.88
C SER A 119 -11.39 -11.83 -3.96
N ASP A 120 -12.59 -12.40 -3.86
CA ASP A 120 -13.12 -13.32 -4.87
C ASP A 120 -13.29 -12.65 -6.24
N GLN A 121 -13.61 -11.35 -6.26
CA GLN A 121 -13.77 -10.59 -7.51
C GLN A 121 -12.44 -10.26 -8.17
N TRP A 122 -11.37 -10.20 -7.39
CA TRP A 122 -10.02 -9.92 -7.89
C TRP A 122 -9.26 -11.18 -8.27
N ALA A 123 -9.68 -12.35 -7.76
CA ALA A 123 -8.97 -13.60 -7.95
C ALA A 123 -8.96 -14.03 -9.42
N ILE A 124 -7.80 -14.51 -9.86
CA ILE A 124 -7.67 -15.23 -11.13
C ILE A 124 -7.78 -16.70 -10.79
N ARG A 125 -8.85 -17.36 -11.28
CA ARG A 125 -9.05 -18.77 -11.02
C ARG A 125 -8.22 -19.62 -11.97
N SER A 126 -7.40 -20.50 -11.39
CA SER A 126 -6.87 -21.60 -12.17
C SER A 126 -8.01 -22.57 -12.45
N PRO A 127 -8.06 -23.25 -13.59
CA PRO A 127 -9.08 -24.27 -13.83
C PRO A 127 -9.06 -25.30 -12.69
N SER A 128 -10.22 -25.49 -12.06
CA SER A 128 -10.35 -26.50 -11.02
C SER A 128 -10.30 -27.89 -11.64
N LYS A 129 -10.10 -28.93 -10.82
CA LYS A 129 -10.17 -30.32 -11.29
C LYS A 129 -11.53 -30.63 -11.93
N VAL A 130 -12.59 -30.00 -11.41
CA VAL A 130 -13.94 -30.19 -11.94
C VAL A 130 -14.06 -29.54 -13.31
N ASP A 131 -13.53 -28.34 -13.48
CA ASP A 131 -13.56 -27.62 -14.76
C ASP A 131 -12.73 -28.36 -15.81
N ARG A 132 -11.59 -28.93 -15.43
CA ARG A 132 -10.76 -29.75 -16.34
C ARG A 132 -11.48 -30.99 -16.81
N LYS A 133 -12.26 -31.64 -15.94
CA LYS A 133 -13.07 -32.81 -16.29
C LYS A 133 -14.20 -32.44 -17.22
N LYS A 134 -14.74 -31.23 -17.15
CA LYS A 134 -15.80 -30.78 -18.07
C LYS A 134 -15.23 -30.48 -19.46
N ASP A 135 -13.99 -30.06 -19.53
CA ASP A 135 -13.33 -29.73 -20.80
C ASP A 135 -12.87 -30.97 -21.54
N ASP A 136 -12.76 -32.09 -20.83
CA ASP A 136 -12.44 -33.40 -21.43
C ASP A 136 -13.72 -34.05 -22.00
#